data_53c80859a141797b812714b8e2a9f8ad
#
_entry.id   53c80859a141797b812714b8e2a9f8ad
#
_cell.length_a   1.000
_cell.length_b   1.000
_cell.length_c   1.000
_cell.angle_alpha   90.00
_cell.angle_beta   90.00
_cell.angle_gamma   90.00
#
_symmetry.space_group_name_H-M   'P 1'
#
loop_
_entity.id
_entity.type
_entity.pdbx_description
1 polymer ?
#
loop_
_entity_poly.entity_id
_entity_poly.type
_entity_poly.pdbx_seq_one_letter_code
_entity_poly.pdbx_strand_id
1 'polypeptide(L)'
;SKTPSHIAIDSKSKIAYITLQDSNELTAIELATQKRLWTIKVGKIPADLYLTPDDKTLLIGLTGAAEVEAYDVSNGKAVLKQRIPTGKGAHAFRSQGDKQHVFVSNRTENTISRIDWKTLKVVDTYRTPAGPDCMEMMADGKTLLVTARWASRLAVIDLEKKAVVRQIPVGKSPHGVWTLNHASRD
;
A
#
# COMPACT_ATOMS: atom_id res chain seq x y z
N SER A 1 17.97 7.62 -12.01
CA SER A 1 16.67 7.53 -11.32
C SER A 1 16.70 8.34 -10.05
N LYS A 2 15.63 9.07 -9.78
CA LYS A 2 15.56 9.97 -8.65
C LYS A 2 14.55 9.46 -7.63
N THR A 3 14.91 9.56 -6.35
CA THR A 3 14.09 9.31 -5.18
C THR A 3 13.45 7.93 -5.16
N PRO A 4 14.23 6.86 -4.85
CA PRO A 4 13.62 5.58 -4.48
C PRO A 4 12.75 5.80 -3.23
N SER A 5 11.52 5.26 -3.27
CA SER A 5 10.52 5.51 -2.23
C SER A 5 10.28 4.26 -1.38
N HIS A 6 9.68 3.24 -1.96
CA HIS A 6 9.33 2.00 -1.26
C HIS A 6 9.84 0.78 -2.00
N ILE A 7 9.90 -0.36 -1.29
CA ILE A 7 10.44 -1.61 -1.80
C ILE A 7 9.54 -2.80 -1.38
N ALA A 8 9.27 -3.72 -2.32
CA ALA A 8 8.77 -5.05 -2.02
C ALA A 8 9.76 -6.10 -2.53
N ILE A 9 9.84 -7.21 -1.82
CA ILE A 9 10.72 -8.32 -2.16
C ILE A 9 9.84 -9.56 -2.36
N ASP A 10 10.14 -10.37 -3.39
CA ASP A 10 9.43 -11.61 -3.63
C ASP A 10 9.65 -12.63 -2.49
N SER A 11 8.74 -13.60 -2.36
CA SER A 11 8.76 -14.59 -1.26
C SER A 11 10.04 -15.43 -1.22
N LYS A 12 10.78 -15.49 -2.34
CA LYS A 12 12.02 -16.24 -2.47
C LYS A 12 13.28 -15.38 -2.24
N SER A 13 13.10 -14.11 -1.88
CA SER A 13 14.19 -13.14 -1.69
C SER A 13 15.14 -13.05 -2.91
N LYS A 14 14.59 -13.11 -4.12
CA LYS A 14 15.36 -13.05 -5.37
C LYS A 14 15.26 -11.69 -6.06
N ILE A 15 14.07 -11.08 -6.03
CA ILE A 15 13.78 -9.85 -6.76
C ILE A 15 13.26 -8.79 -5.79
N ALA A 16 13.85 -7.59 -5.87
CA ALA A 16 13.34 -6.38 -5.23
C ALA A 16 12.67 -5.51 -6.29
N TYR A 17 11.44 -5.09 -6.03
CA TYR A 17 10.70 -4.09 -6.79
C TYR A 17 10.75 -2.77 -6.05
N ILE A 18 11.09 -1.68 -6.73
CA ILE A 18 11.34 -0.38 -6.11
C ILE A 18 10.63 0.71 -6.91
N THR A 19 9.81 1.50 -6.24
CA THR A 19 9.22 2.70 -6.83
C THR A 19 10.21 3.85 -6.83
N LEU A 20 10.26 4.59 -7.94
CA LEU A 20 11.11 5.77 -8.14
C LEU A 20 10.20 6.98 -8.31
N GLN A 21 9.93 7.66 -7.21
CA GLN A 21 8.84 8.63 -7.07
C GLN A 21 8.94 9.80 -8.05
N ASP A 22 10.11 10.48 -8.08
CA ASP A 22 10.27 11.69 -8.90
C ASP A 22 10.36 11.42 -10.40
N SER A 23 10.76 10.20 -10.79
CA SER A 23 10.85 9.83 -12.19
C SER A 23 9.62 9.10 -12.72
N ASN A 24 8.62 8.82 -11.87
CA ASN A 24 7.44 8.02 -12.19
C ASN A 24 7.82 6.67 -12.80
N GLU A 25 8.65 5.92 -12.10
CA GLU A 25 9.18 4.65 -12.58
C GLU A 25 9.04 3.56 -11.52
N LEU A 26 8.99 2.32 -12.01
CA LEU A 26 9.17 1.10 -11.25
C LEU A 26 10.40 0.38 -11.77
N THR A 27 11.27 -0.09 -10.89
CA THR A 27 12.44 -0.89 -11.26
C THR A 27 12.46 -2.21 -10.51
N ALA A 28 12.98 -3.27 -11.17
CA ALA A 28 13.28 -4.54 -10.54
C ALA A 28 14.79 -4.80 -10.52
N ILE A 29 15.26 -5.31 -9.40
CA ILE A 29 16.67 -5.64 -9.14
C ILE A 29 16.76 -7.10 -8.71
N GLU A 30 17.65 -7.85 -9.31
CA GLU A 30 18.03 -9.17 -8.83
C GLU A 30 18.94 -9.04 -7.60
N LEU A 31 18.51 -9.57 -6.46
CA LEU A 31 19.20 -9.36 -5.18
C LEU A 31 20.58 -10.05 -5.14
N ALA A 32 20.71 -11.24 -5.72
CA ALA A 32 21.97 -12.00 -5.67
C ALA A 32 23.10 -11.30 -6.41
N THR A 33 22.81 -10.69 -7.56
CA THR A 33 23.82 -10.03 -8.41
C THR A 33 23.80 -8.51 -8.29
N GLN A 34 22.78 -7.95 -7.63
CA GLN A 34 22.51 -6.51 -7.54
C GLN A 34 22.30 -5.83 -8.89
N LYS A 35 22.01 -6.61 -9.94
CA LYS A 35 21.77 -6.09 -11.28
C LYS A 35 20.34 -5.67 -11.46
N ARG A 36 20.15 -4.53 -12.10
CA ARG A 36 18.84 -4.07 -12.54
C ARG A 36 18.37 -4.96 -13.69
N LEU A 37 17.19 -5.58 -13.49
CA LEU A 37 16.56 -6.42 -14.51
C LEU A 37 15.84 -5.56 -15.56
N TRP A 38 15.06 -4.59 -15.10
CA TRP A 38 14.30 -3.68 -15.95
C TRP A 38 13.87 -2.43 -15.19
N THR A 39 13.44 -1.42 -15.93
CA THR A 39 12.74 -0.22 -15.43
C THR A 39 11.64 0.12 -16.42
N ILE A 40 10.45 0.45 -15.90
CA ILE A 40 9.29 0.88 -16.69
C ILE A 40 8.74 2.20 -16.17
N LYS A 41 8.00 2.92 -17.01
CA LYS A 41 7.18 4.06 -16.61
C LYS A 41 5.88 3.57 -15.99
N VAL A 42 5.48 4.23 -14.91
CA VAL A 42 4.22 4.02 -14.19
C VAL A 42 3.47 5.36 -14.03
N GLY A 43 2.33 5.34 -13.35
CA GLY A 43 1.56 6.56 -13.10
C GLY A 43 2.28 7.56 -12.18
N LYS A 44 1.62 8.70 -11.90
CA LYS A 44 2.21 9.86 -11.22
C LYS A 44 2.52 9.61 -9.75
N ILE A 45 3.74 9.95 -9.35
CA ILE A 45 4.24 9.95 -7.97
C ILE A 45 3.95 8.57 -7.32
N PRO A 46 4.55 7.48 -7.87
CA PRO A 46 4.41 6.16 -7.27
C PRO A 46 5.01 6.16 -5.86
N ALA A 47 4.25 5.67 -4.90
CA ALA A 47 4.68 5.59 -3.50
C ALA A 47 4.89 4.13 -3.11
N ASP A 48 4.06 3.62 -2.20
CA ASP A 48 4.18 2.26 -1.71
C ASP A 48 3.73 1.24 -2.75
N LEU A 49 4.17 0.01 -2.54
CA LEU A 49 3.83 -1.11 -3.40
C LEU A 49 3.59 -2.37 -2.56
N TYR A 50 2.67 -3.19 -3.03
CA TYR A 50 2.31 -4.45 -2.40
C TYR A 50 2.41 -5.59 -3.42
N LEU A 51 3.28 -6.56 -3.15
CA LEU A 51 3.36 -7.80 -3.93
C LEU A 51 2.40 -8.81 -3.31
N THR A 52 1.53 -9.39 -4.13
CA THR A 52 0.58 -10.40 -3.67
C THR A 52 1.30 -11.67 -3.17
N PRO A 53 0.73 -12.42 -2.20
CA PRO A 53 1.39 -13.60 -1.60
C PRO A 53 1.77 -14.71 -2.60
N ASP A 54 1.21 -14.70 -3.78
CA ASP A 54 1.54 -15.62 -4.87
C ASP A 54 2.68 -15.13 -5.78
N ASP A 55 3.30 -13.99 -5.47
CA ASP A 55 4.36 -13.31 -6.23
C ASP A 55 3.98 -12.94 -7.69
N LYS A 56 2.68 -12.86 -8.02
CA LYS A 56 2.26 -12.64 -9.41
C LYS A 56 1.78 -11.24 -9.72
N THR A 57 1.19 -10.56 -8.73
CA THR A 57 0.62 -9.23 -8.95
C THR A 57 1.27 -8.21 -8.03
N LEU A 58 1.76 -7.13 -8.61
CA LEU A 58 2.31 -5.99 -7.90
C LEU A 58 1.32 -4.82 -7.98
N LEU A 59 0.85 -4.34 -6.82
CA LEU A 59 0.02 -3.15 -6.71
C LEU A 59 0.89 -1.94 -6.39
N ILE A 60 0.65 -0.81 -7.04
CA ILE A 60 1.41 0.43 -6.83
C ILE A 60 0.43 1.56 -6.50
N GLY A 61 0.60 2.19 -5.34
CA GLY A 61 -0.15 3.39 -4.95
C GLY A 61 0.39 4.62 -5.67
N LEU A 62 -0.50 5.36 -6.32
CA LEU A 62 -0.14 6.59 -7.04
C LEU A 62 -0.57 7.82 -6.24
N THR A 63 0.37 8.41 -5.49
CA THR A 63 0.06 9.59 -4.68
C THR A 63 -0.34 10.80 -5.52
N GLY A 64 0.11 10.87 -6.76
CA GLY A 64 -0.27 11.92 -7.72
C GLY A 64 -1.56 11.65 -8.48
N ALA A 65 -2.30 10.58 -8.14
CA ALA A 65 -3.55 10.18 -8.79
C ALA A 65 -4.58 9.68 -7.77
N ALA A 66 -5.75 9.24 -8.26
CA ALA A 66 -6.81 8.63 -7.44
C ALA A 66 -6.96 7.14 -7.80
N GLU A 67 -5.84 6.45 -7.93
CA GLU A 67 -5.84 5.05 -8.37
C GLU A 67 -4.61 4.27 -7.87
N VAL A 68 -4.77 2.96 -7.92
CA VAL A 68 -3.70 1.97 -7.77
C VAL A 68 -3.51 1.30 -9.13
N GLU A 69 -2.28 1.16 -9.58
CA GLU A 69 -1.94 0.34 -10.74
C GLU A 69 -1.60 -1.08 -10.32
N ALA A 70 -2.18 -2.08 -11.01
CA ALA A 70 -1.89 -3.51 -10.80
C ALA A 70 -1.09 -4.04 -12.01
N TYR A 71 0.07 -4.63 -11.74
CA TYR A 71 0.96 -5.21 -12.74
C TYR A 71 1.10 -6.72 -12.57
N ASP A 72 1.06 -7.46 -13.68
CA ASP A 72 1.53 -8.85 -13.71
C ASP A 72 3.06 -8.84 -13.75
N VAL A 73 3.70 -9.52 -12.79
CA VAL A 73 5.16 -9.67 -12.69
C VAL A 73 5.61 -11.12 -12.77
N SER A 74 4.71 -12.06 -13.05
CA SER A 74 4.97 -13.51 -13.06
C SER A 74 5.98 -13.98 -14.10
N ASN A 75 6.14 -13.22 -15.19
CA ASN A 75 6.98 -13.60 -16.33
C ASN A 75 8.29 -12.79 -16.43
N GLY A 76 8.80 -12.29 -15.30
CA GLY A 76 10.06 -11.56 -15.24
C GLY A 76 10.03 -10.16 -15.85
N LYS A 77 8.85 -9.67 -16.25
CA LYS A 77 8.57 -8.30 -16.71
C LYS A 77 7.31 -7.80 -16.03
N ALA A 78 7.17 -6.48 -15.91
CA ALA A 78 5.93 -5.90 -15.40
C ALA A 78 5.01 -5.53 -16.59
N VAL A 79 3.80 -6.06 -16.58
CA VAL A 79 2.75 -5.76 -17.56
C VAL A 79 1.52 -5.21 -16.84
N LEU A 80 1.08 -4.01 -17.21
CA LEU A 80 -0.10 -3.40 -16.61
C LEU A 80 -1.35 -4.26 -16.88
N LYS A 81 -1.99 -4.73 -15.80
CA LYS A 81 -3.26 -5.49 -15.86
C LYS A 81 -4.46 -4.57 -15.77
N GLN A 82 -4.44 -3.66 -14.79
CA GLN A 82 -5.61 -2.84 -14.47
C GLN A 82 -5.19 -1.59 -13.70
N ARG A 83 -5.99 -0.51 -13.88
CA ARG A 83 -6.04 0.63 -12.97
C ARG A 83 -7.27 0.48 -12.08
N ILE A 84 -7.05 0.53 -10.78
CA ILE A 84 -8.09 0.36 -9.77
C ILE A 84 -8.41 1.75 -9.22
N PRO A 85 -9.59 2.33 -9.52
CA PRO A 85 -9.99 3.60 -8.92
C PRO A 85 -10.07 3.45 -7.39
N THR A 86 -9.39 4.35 -6.68
CA THR A 86 -9.41 4.46 -5.22
C THR A 86 -9.77 5.88 -4.82
N GLY A 87 -9.25 6.40 -3.72
CA GLY A 87 -9.34 7.84 -3.40
C GLY A 87 -8.06 8.58 -3.79
N LYS A 88 -8.13 9.91 -3.80
CA LYS A 88 -6.98 10.78 -4.13
C LYS A 88 -5.82 10.58 -3.16
N GLY A 89 -4.63 10.44 -3.71
CA GLY A 89 -3.40 10.31 -2.95
C GLY A 89 -3.15 8.89 -2.44
N ALA A 90 -3.40 7.85 -3.24
CA ALA A 90 -3.12 6.47 -2.90
C ALA A 90 -1.64 6.31 -2.51
N HIS A 91 -1.37 5.83 -1.27
CA HIS A 91 -0.02 5.96 -0.70
C HIS A 91 0.51 4.68 -0.07
N ALA A 92 0.05 4.27 1.08
CA ALA A 92 0.60 3.14 1.85
C ALA A 92 -0.33 1.93 1.81
N PHE A 93 0.27 0.73 1.74
CA PHE A 93 -0.47 -0.53 1.76
C PHE A 93 -0.33 -1.26 3.09
N ARG A 94 -1.35 -2.04 3.45
CA ARG A 94 -1.31 -3.01 4.53
C ARG A 94 -2.22 -4.20 4.22
N SER A 95 -1.66 -5.40 4.17
CA SER A 95 -2.45 -6.64 4.06
C SER A 95 -3.43 -6.77 5.24
N GLN A 96 -4.61 -7.33 4.99
CA GLN A 96 -5.53 -7.70 6.07
C GLN A 96 -5.09 -8.96 6.79
N GLY A 97 -4.22 -9.79 6.19
CA GLY A 97 -3.77 -11.07 6.74
C GLY A 97 -4.70 -12.24 6.42
N ASP A 98 -5.69 -12.04 5.54
CA ASP A 98 -6.67 -13.04 5.10
C ASP A 98 -6.35 -13.66 3.73
N LYS A 99 -5.19 -13.32 3.15
CA LYS A 99 -4.72 -13.76 1.83
C LYS A 99 -5.68 -13.41 0.68
N GLN A 100 -6.41 -12.31 0.84
CA GLN A 100 -7.35 -11.83 -0.18
C GLN A 100 -7.43 -10.31 -0.22
N HIS A 101 -7.34 -9.63 0.91
CA HIS A 101 -7.58 -8.20 0.95
C HIS A 101 -6.33 -7.41 1.38
N VAL A 102 -6.20 -6.25 0.78
CA VAL A 102 -5.19 -5.25 1.11
C VAL A 102 -5.83 -3.87 1.23
N PHE A 103 -5.41 -3.11 2.23
CA PHE A 103 -5.80 -1.72 2.40
C PHE A 103 -4.82 -0.81 1.69
N VAL A 104 -5.32 0.30 1.15
CA VAL A 104 -4.51 1.43 0.67
C VAL A 104 -5.02 2.73 1.27
N SER A 105 -4.12 3.53 1.82
CA SER A 105 -4.46 4.87 2.32
C SER A 105 -4.56 5.86 1.18
N ASN A 106 -5.65 6.65 1.15
CA ASN A 106 -5.88 7.74 0.20
C ASN A 106 -5.65 9.06 0.94
N ARG A 107 -4.39 9.49 0.97
CA ARG A 107 -3.90 10.54 1.86
C ARG A 107 -4.64 11.87 1.68
N THR A 108 -4.91 12.27 0.45
CA THR A 108 -5.56 13.55 0.13
C THR A 108 -7.08 13.49 0.28
N GLU A 109 -7.68 12.32 0.09
CA GLU A 109 -9.13 12.13 0.22
C GLU A 109 -9.58 11.82 1.65
N ASN A 110 -8.65 11.52 2.54
CA ASN A 110 -8.93 11.14 3.93
C ASN A 110 -9.78 9.87 4.03
N THR A 111 -9.43 8.87 3.21
CA THR A 111 -10.09 7.57 3.20
C THR A 111 -9.07 6.43 3.16
N ILE A 112 -9.53 5.21 3.45
CA ILE A 112 -8.82 3.96 3.21
C ILE A 112 -9.70 3.14 2.24
N SER A 113 -9.13 2.66 1.15
CA SER A 113 -9.78 1.68 0.28
C SER A 113 -9.32 0.28 0.65
N ARG A 114 -10.27 -0.67 0.76
CA ARG A 114 -10.01 -2.10 0.89
C ARG A 114 -10.15 -2.74 -0.48
N ILE A 115 -9.10 -3.35 -0.97
CA ILE A 115 -9.02 -3.96 -2.30
C ILE A 115 -9.01 -5.48 -2.14
N ASP A 116 -9.89 -6.16 -2.85
CA ASP A 116 -9.75 -7.59 -3.13
C ASP A 116 -8.73 -7.73 -4.27
N TRP A 117 -7.53 -8.21 -3.96
CA TRP A 117 -6.45 -8.29 -4.95
C TRP A 117 -6.61 -9.45 -5.94
N LYS A 118 -7.51 -10.42 -5.69
CA LYS A 118 -7.84 -11.47 -6.66
C LYS A 118 -8.72 -10.95 -7.79
N THR A 119 -9.70 -10.09 -7.44
CA THR A 119 -10.62 -9.49 -8.40
C THR A 119 -10.20 -8.10 -8.88
N LEU A 120 -9.18 -7.50 -8.24
CA LEU A 120 -8.68 -6.15 -8.49
C LEU A 120 -9.77 -5.08 -8.36
N LYS A 121 -10.63 -5.20 -7.34
CA LYS A 121 -11.73 -4.28 -7.08
C LYS A 121 -11.68 -3.73 -5.66
N VAL A 122 -12.04 -2.46 -5.50
CA VAL A 122 -12.34 -1.90 -4.18
C VAL A 122 -13.66 -2.50 -3.69
N VAL A 123 -13.64 -3.11 -2.51
CA VAL A 123 -14.81 -3.75 -1.89
C VAL A 123 -15.37 -2.94 -0.73
N ASP A 124 -14.56 -2.10 -0.10
CA ASP A 124 -14.96 -1.20 0.98
C ASP A 124 -14.13 0.10 0.97
N THR A 125 -14.72 1.15 1.55
CA THR A 125 -14.02 2.43 1.79
C THR A 125 -14.36 2.93 3.20
N TYR A 126 -13.33 3.37 3.93
CA TYR A 126 -13.43 3.84 5.32
C TYR A 126 -13.01 5.31 5.38
N ARG A 127 -13.79 6.16 6.01
CA ARG A 127 -13.41 7.54 6.31
C ARG A 127 -12.41 7.58 7.46
N THR A 128 -11.46 8.53 7.39
CA THR A 128 -10.42 8.70 8.42
C THR A 128 -10.24 10.17 8.78
N PRO A 129 -9.55 10.48 9.89
CA PRO A 129 -9.01 11.82 10.11
C PRO A 129 -8.01 12.20 9.01
N ALA A 130 -7.71 13.49 8.90
CA ALA A 130 -6.95 14.06 7.80
C ALA A 130 -5.54 13.47 7.62
N GLY A 131 -5.21 13.10 6.38
CA GLY A 131 -3.91 12.61 5.96
C GLY A 131 -3.59 11.20 6.45
N PRO A 132 -4.44 10.19 6.18
CA PRO A 132 -4.10 8.80 6.50
C PRO A 132 -2.81 8.39 5.81
N ASP A 133 -1.94 7.70 6.54
CA ASP A 133 -0.61 7.31 6.07
C ASP A 133 -0.39 5.80 6.28
N CYS A 134 0.55 5.42 7.13
CA CYS A 134 0.80 4.02 7.42
C CYS A 134 -0.30 3.40 8.28
N MET A 135 -0.45 2.10 8.11
CA MET A 135 -1.48 1.32 8.76
C MET A 135 -0.90 0.07 9.40
N GLU A 136 -1.55 -0.41 10.46
CA GLU A 136 -1.29 -1.72 11.03
C GLU A 136 -2.59 -2.45 11.31
N MET A 137 -2.67 -3.69 10.85
CA MET A 137 -3.82 -4.56 11.06
C MET A 137 -3.60 -5.41 12.30
N MET A 138 -4.50 -5.33 13.27
CA MET A 138 -4.42 -6.14 14.49
C MET A 138 -4.73 -7.60 14.19
N ALA A 139 -4.19 -8.51 15.02
CA ALA A 139 -4.36 -9.96 14.85
C ALA A 139 -5.82 -10.44 15.01
N ASP A 140 -6.71 -9.58 15.51
CA ASP A 140 -8.15 -9.86 15.60
C ASP A 140 -8.85 -9.88 14.24
N GLY A 141 -8.16 -9.44 13.17
CA GLY A 141 -8.70 -9.35 11.81
C GLY A 141 -9.77 -8.28 11.60
N LYS A 142 -10.05 -7.44 12.62
CA LYS A 142 -11.16 -6.48 12.65
C LYS A 142 -10.74 -5.05 12.96
N THR A 143 -9.62 -4.85 13.64
CA THR A 143 -9.14 -3.55 14.08
C THR A 143 -7.98 -3.08 13.21
N LEU A 144 -8.17 -1.96 12.51
CA LEU A 144 -7.14 -1.30 11.71
C LEU A 144 -6.67 -0.03 12.42
N LEU A 145 -5.38 0.07 12.68
CA LEU A 145 -4.72 1.28 13.20
C LEU A 145 -4.22 2.11 12.02
N VAL A 146 -4.46 3.42 12.05
CA VAL A 146 -4.07 4.34 10.96
C VAL A 146 -3.44 5.59 11.54
N THR A 147 -2.23 5.90 11.10
CA THR A 147 -1.62 7.20 11.41
C THR A 147 -2.24 8.26 10.50
N ALA A 148 -2.78 9.32 11.10
CA ALA A 148 -3.36 10.46 10.39
C ALA A 148 -2.43 11.67 10.54
N ARG A 149 -1.54 11.85 9.57
CA ARG A 149 -0.42 12.81 9.63
C ARG A 149 -0.86 14.23 9.86
N TRP A 150 -1.84 14.67 9.09
CA TRP A 150 -2.29 16.07 9.13
C TRP A 150 -3.20 16.35 10.32
N ALA A 151 -3.84 15.31 10.87
CA ALA A 151 -4.66 15.42 12.07
C ALA A 151 -3.85 15.23 13.36
N SER A 152 -2.59 14.81 13.31
CA SER A 152 -1.78 14.43 14.49
C SER A 152 -2.51 13.43 15.39
N ARG A 153 -3.02 12.36 14.77
CA ARG A 153 -3.83 11.32 15.43
C ARG A 153 -3.36 9.92 15.03
N LEU A 154 -3.53 8.99 15.96
CA LEU A 154 -3.67 7.57 15.64
C LEU A 154 -5.17 7.26 15.67
N ALA A 155 -5.71 6.85 14.54
CA ALA A 155 -7.11 6.43 14.43
C ALA A 155 -7.22 4.92 14.58
N VAL A 156 -8.25 4.47 15.31
CA VAL A 156 -8.63 3.07 15.46
C VAL A 156 -9.91 2.87 14.67
N ILE A 157 -9.86 2.06 13.65
CA ILE A 157 -11.01 1.74 12.78
C ILE A 157 -11.49 0.34 13.10
N ASP A 158 -12.79 0.23 13.38
CA ASP A 158 -13.50 -1.04 13.47
C ASP A 158 -14.06 -1.36 12.07
N LEU A 159 -13.55 -2.44 11.46
CA LEU A 159 -13.91 -2.82 10.09
C LEU A 159 -15.36 -3.33 9.98
N GLU A 160 -15.91 -3.94 11.03
CA GLU A 160 -17.30 -4.42 11.05
C GLU A 160 -18.28 -3.25 11.14
N LYS A 161 -17.96 -2.25 11.99
CA LYS A 161 -18.75 -1.03 12.11
C LYS A 161 -18.51 -0.04 10.99
N LYS A 162 -17.46 -0.26 10.19
CA LYS A 162 -16.99 0.65 9.14
C LYS A 162 -16.77 2.09 9.63
N ALA A 163 -16.24 2.24 10.84
CA ALA A 163 -16.14 3.53 11.52
C ALA A 163 -14.83 3.68 12.31
N VAL A 164 -14.38 4.92 12.45
CA VAL A 164 -13.36 5.29 13.42
C VAL A 164 -14.01 5.26 14.81
N VAL A 165 -13.58 4.31 15.64
CA VAL A 165 -14.13 4.12 17.00
C VAL A 165 -13.33 4.84 18.07
N ARG A 166 -12.06 5.18 17.77
CA ARG A 166 -11.20 5.93 18.68
C ARG A 166 -10.19 6.78 17.91
N GLN A 167 -9.87 7.95 18.44
CA GLN A 167 -8.78 8.81 17.97
C GLN A 167 -7.87 9.14 19.15
N ILE A 168 -6.59 8.82 19.01
CA ILE A 168 -5.59 9.03 20.05
C ILE A 168 -4.70 10.19 19.60
N PRO A 169 -4.60 11.29 20.39
CA PRO A 169 -3.65 12.37 20.11
C PRO A 169 -2.22 11.84 20.15
N VAL A 170 -1.43 12.19 19.14
CA VAL A 170 0.01 11.84 19.04
C VAL A 170 0.82 13.06 18.61
N GLY A 171 2.12 12.92 18.51
CA GLY A 171 3.01 13.97 18.01
C GLY A 171 2.65 14.42 16.60
N LYS A 172 3.25 15.53 16.14
CA LYS A 172 3.03 16.08 14.80
C LYS A 172 3.50 15.11 13.72
N SER A 173 2.73 15.02 12.65
CA SER A 173 3.06 14.23 11.46
C SER A 173 3.43 12.78 11.75
N PRO A 174 2.59 12.00 12.47
CA PRO A 174 2.86 10.59 12.69
C PRO A 174 2.97 9.87 11.34
N HIS A 175 3.94 8.93 11.24
CA HIS A 175 4.17 8.19 10.01
C HIS A 175 3.93 6.70 10.22
N GLY A 176 4.90 5.96 10.75
CA GLY A 176 4.80 4.53 10.95
C GLY A 176 3.97 4.14 12.18
N VAL A 177 3.33 2.98 12.11
CA VAL A 177 2.70 2.29 13.24
C VAL A 177 3.01 0.81 13.17
N TRP A 178 3.30 0.21 14.34
CA TRP A 178 3.55 -1.22 14.45
C TRP A 178 3.15 -1.70 15.84
N THR A 179 2.65 -2.93 15.93
CA THR A 179 2.29 -3.58 17.20
C THR A 179 2.78 -5.02 17.20
N LEU A 180 3.04 -5.57 18.39
CA LEU A 180 3.41 -6.98 18.54
C LEU A 180 2.27 -7.92 18.14
N ASN A 181 1.02 -7.52 18.40
CA ASN A 181 -0.18 -8.31 18.13
C ASN A 181 -0.81 -7.87 16.79
N HIS A 182 -0.09 -8.09 15.70
CA HIS A 182 -0.56 -7.75 14.35
C HIS A 182 -0.97 -8.99 13.54
N ALA A 183 -1.84 -8.79 12.54
CA ALA A 183 -2.17 -9.82 11.55
C ALA A 183 -0.96 -10.13 10.65
N SER A 184 -0.98 -11.30 10.00
CA SER A 184 0.02 -11.64 8.98
C SER A 184 0.14 -10.53 7.94
N ARG A 185 1.31 -10.40 7.34
CA ARG A 185 1.57 -9.44 6.26
C ARG A 185 1.49 -10.08 4.87
N ASP A 186 1.23 -11.39 4.87
CA ASP A 186 1.07 -12.20 3.65
C ASP A 186 -0.39 -12.15 3.13
#